data_afd7eb8c5b9eeb3b75d23623c486ac69
#
_entry.id   afd7eb8c5b9eeb3b75d23623c486ac69
#
_cell.length_a   1.000
_cell.length_b   1.000
_cell.length_c   1.000
_cell.angle_alpha   90.00
_cell.angle_beta   90.00
_cell.angle_gamma   90.00
#
_symmetry.space_group_name_H-M   'P 1'
#
loop_
_entity.id
_entity.type
_entity.pdbx_description
1 polymer ?
#
loop_
_entity_poly.entity_id
_entity_poly.type
_entity_poly.pdbx_seq_one_letter_code
_entity_poly.pdbx_strand_id
1 'polypeptide(L)'
;MLSAAQQQQYREQGYVLAGGIFSGAELDEMERSFDGIVARRLAAKAGLEATWSGAWREQFDVKMQLIHTHDVQAYDATWARTLVHDRFTAALADCLGGPNVQLHHTKLFQKPPENGAAFPMHQDAPYFPHQRHTMMAAIIHLTDADADMGCVCVYPGSHKLGLLPEADAHSHYLDTARWSIAGATACPARRGEVLFFNYLTVHGSGINRSARTRKTVLVQVRDPLDKPLNQNHRSHAQGMMLRGINPLSLGQATAEGTLGSGVAEAAPETEGVAGKA
;
A
#
# COMPACT_ATOMS: atom_id res chain seq x y z
N MET A 1 -11.41 -5.13 -15.70
CA MET A 1 -10.32 -5.99 -16.22
C MET A 1 -9.39 -5.13 -17.05
N LEU A 2 -8.11 -5.35 -16.88
CA LEU A 2 -7.08 -4.72 -17.70
C LEU A 2 -7.09 -5.30 -19.11
N SER A 3 -6.80 -4.50 -20.13
CA SER A 3 -6.57 -5.00 -21.48
C SER A 3 -5.31 -5.88 -21.54
N ALA A 4 -5.18 -6.71 -22.57
CA ALA A 4 -3.98 -7.54 -22.77
C ALA A 4 -2.70 -6.69 -22.84
N ALA A 5 -2.76 -5.52 -23.48
CA ALA A 5 -1.64 -4.58 -23.55
C ALA A 5 -1.26 -4.02 -22.17
N GLN A 6 -2.24 -3.69 -21.32
CA GLN A 6 -2.00 -3.23 -19.96
C GLN A 6 -1.41 -4.33 -19.08
N GLN A 7 -1.91 -5.57 -19.19
CA GLN A 7 -1.32 -6.71 -18.48
C GLN A 7 0.12 -6.97 -18.93
N GLN A 8 0.40 -6.87 -20.22
CA GLN A 8 1.77 -7.00 -20.75
C GLN A 8 2.66 -5.88 -20.22
N GLN A 9 2.20 -4.62 -20.25
CA GLN A 9 2.93 -3.49 -19.69
C GLN A 9 3.28 -3.73 -18.21
N TYR A 10 2.31 -4.18 -17.39
CA TYR A 10 2.57 -4.49 -15.99
C TYR A 10 3.66 -5.57 -15.83
N ARG A 11 3.58 -6.66 -16.58
CA ARG A 11 4.60 -7.73 -16.53
C ARG A 11 5.99 -7.26 -16.95
N GLU A 12 6.07 -6.43 -17.99
CA GLU A 12 7.36 -6.00 -18.56
C GLU A 12 7.96 -4.81 -17.82
N GLN A 13 7.14 -3.84 -17.44
CA GLN A 13 7.58 -2.58 -16.87
C GLN A 13 7.42 -2.52 -15.33
N GLY A 14 6.67 -3.45 -14.73
CA GLY A 14 6.40 -3.48 -13.30
C GLY A 14 5.33 -2.51 -12.83
N TYR A 15 4.68 -1.80 -13.74
CA TYR A 15 3.58 -0.87 -13.43
C TYR A 15 2.63 -0.67 -14.61
N VAL A 16 1.43 -0.22 -14.30
CA VAL A 16 0.43 0.20 -15.29
C VAL A 16 -0.57 1.19 -14.67
N LEU A 17 -1.01 2.17 -15.46
CA LEU A 17 -2.08 3.09 -15.11
C LEU A 17 -3.36 2.66 -15.85
N ALA A 18 -4.48 2.57 -15.13
CA ALA A 18 -5.76 2.20 -15.71
C ALA A 18 -6.91 3.08 -15.20
N GLY A 19 -7.78 3.49 -16.11
CA GLY A 19 -9.00 4.23 -15.82
C GLY A 19 -10.27 3.37 -15.97
N GLY A 20 -11.44 3.98 -15.66
CA GLY A 20 -12.74 3.36 -15.85
C GLY A 20 -13.08 2.24 -14.84
N ILE A 21 -12.34 2.15 -13.74
CA ILE A 21 -12.57 1.15 -12.69
C ILE A 21 -13.75 1.56 -11.82
N PHE A 22 -13.80 2.82 -11.42
CA PHE A 22 -14.85 3.39 -10.57
C PHE A 22 -15.69 4.40 -11.35
N SER A 23 -16.98 4.48 -11.03
CA SER A 23 -17.87 5.53 -11.53
C SER A 23 -17.65 6.86 -10.81
N GLY A 24 -18.17 7.96 -11.38
CA GLY A 24 -18.10 9.27 -10.74
C GLY A 24 -18.76 9.28 -9.35
N ALA A 25 -19.92 8.64 -9.19
CA ALA A 25 -20.63 8.56 -7.92
C ALA A 25 -19.85 7.79 -6.84
N GLU A 26 -19.19 6.69 -7.22
CA GLU A 26 -18.31 5.92 -6.32
C GLU A 26 -17.09 6.75 -5.89
N LEU A 27 -16.49 7.48 -6.82
CA LEU A 27 -15.38 8.38 -6.52
C LEU A 27 -15.79 9.54 -5.59
N ASP A 28 -17.00 10.09 -5.76
CA ASP A 28 -17.54 11.12 -4.88
C ASP A 28 -17.78 10.58 -3.45
N GLU A 29 -18.25 9.34 -3.33
CA GLU A 29 -18.42 8.67 -2.03
C GLU A 29 -17.07 8.42 -1.36
N MET A 30 -16.08 7.90 -2.11
CA MET A 30 -14.72 7.68 -1.61
C MET A 30 -14.07 9.00 -1.15
N GLU A 31 -14.22 10.07 -1.91
CA GLU A 31 -13.63 11.36 -1.56
C GLU A 31 -14.28 11.98 -0.32
N ARG A 32 -15.60 11.90 -0.17
CA ARG A 32 -16.28 12.32 1.07
C ARG A 32 -15.79 11.53 2.30
N SER A 33 -15.66 10.21 2.15
CA SER A 33 -15.13 9.36 3.22
C SER A 33 -13.67 9.72 3.56
N PHE A 34 -12.84 9.92 2.54
CA PHE A 34 -11.45 10.36 2.68
C PHE A 34 -11.36 11.66 3.49
N ASP A 35 -12.10 12.68 3.10
CA ASP A 35 -12.10 13.98 3.76
C ASP A 35 -12.60 13.87 5.22
N GLY A 36 -13.59 13.03 5.48
CA GLY A 36 -14.06 12.73 6.83
C GLY A 36 -13.00 12.07 7.72
N ILE A 37 -12.17 11.17 7.17
CA ILE A 37 -11.05 10.56 7.89
C ILE A 37 -9.98 11.61 8.18
N VAL A 38 -9.60 12.40 7.17
CA VAL A 38 -8.61 13.49 7.32
C VAL A 38 -9.05 14.50 8.38
N ALA A 39 -10.31 14.95 8.36
CA ALA A 39 -10.83 15.87 9.34
C ALA A 39 -10.72 15.33 10.78
N ARG A 40 -11.03 14.06 11.00
CA ARG A 40 -10.86 13.39 12.32
C ARG A 40 -9.41 13.33 12.75
N ARG A 41 -8.47 13.04 11.82
CA ARG A 41 -7.03 13.00 12.11
C ARG A 41 -6.51 14.39 12.52
N LEU A 42 -6.92 15.42 11.80
CA LEU A 42 -6.56 16.81 12.11
C LEU A 42 -7.11 17.25 13.47
N ALA A 43 -8.38 16.95 13.76
CA ALA A 43 -9.00 17.26 15.06
C ALA A 43 -8.29 16.57 16.23
N ALA A 44 -7.82 15.34 16.02
CA ALA A 44 -7.07 14.58 17.03
C ALA A 44 -5.61 15.06 17.20
N LYS A 45 -5.17 16.08 16.46
CA LYS A 45 -3.77 16.55 16.42
C LYS A 45 -2.75 15.43 16.22
N ALA A 46 -3.16 14.37 15.51
CA ALA A 46 -2.27 13.26 15.18
C ALA A 46 -1.14 13.74 14.28
N GLY A 47 0.07 13.24 14.49
CA GLY A 47 1.28 13.66 13.77
C GLY A 47 1.05 13.73 12.25
N LEU A 48 1.34 14.88 11.67
CA LEU A 48 1.10 15.22 10.27
C LEU A 48 2.40 15.34 9.48
N GLU A 49 3.54 15.06 10.12
CA GLU A 49 4.85 15.22 9.50
C GLU A 49 5.25 13.95 8.75
N ALA A 50 5.86 14.15 7.58
CA ALA A 50 6.50 13.06 6.88
C ALA A 50 7.73 12.59 7.68
N THR A 51 7.82 11.29 7.93
CA THR A 51 8.79 10.69 8.86
C THR A 51 10.06 10.17 8.19
N TRP A 52 10.32 10.51 6.92
CA TRP A 52 11.61 10.20 6.31
C TRP A 52 12.70 11.02 6.98
N SER A 53 13.75 10.37 7.48
CA SER A 53 14.89 10.98 8.19
C SER A 53 16.19 10.85 7.38
N GLY A 54 17.29 11.39 7.92
CA GLY A 54 18.61 11.30 7.33
C GLY A 54 18.84 12.21 6.12
N ALA A 55 19.89 11.93 5.36
CA ALA A 55 20.36 12.75 4.25
C ALA A 55 19.27 13.10 3.21
N TRP A 56 18.27 12.25 3.03
CA TRP A 56 17.13 12.59 2.18
C TRP A 56 16.35 13.79 2.70
N ARG A 57 16.09 13.87 4.00
CA ARG A 57 15.30 14.96 4.61
C ARG A 57 16.06 16.28 4.58
N GLU A 58 17.38 16.22 4.74
CA GLU A 58 18.28 17.38 4.78
C GLU A 58 18.39 18.11 3.43
N GLN A 59 17.98 17.47 2.33
CA GLN A 59 17.97 18.09 1.00
C GLN A 59 16.87 19.14 0.81
N PHE A 60 15.95 19.27 1.75
CA PHE A 60 14.78 20.14 1.62
C PHE A 60 14.75 21.21 2.72
N ASP A 61 14.81 22.47 2.33
CA ASP A 61 14.73 23.64 3.21
C ASP A 61 13.30 23.91 3.75
N VAL A 62 12.31 23.16 3.25
CA VAL A 62 10.90 23.36 3.61
C VAL A 62 10.42 22.32 4.61
N LYS A 63 9.56 22.73 5.53
CA LYS A 63 8.83 21.81 6.42
C LYS A 63 7.78 21.06 5.60
N MET A 64 8.11 19.85 5.15
CA MET A 64 7.21 19.00 4.39
C MET A 64 6.09 18.45 5.28
N GLN A 65 4.88 18.40 4.72
CA GLN A 65 3.70 17.87 5.39
C GLN A 65 3.11 16.68 4.63
N LEU A 66 2.66 15.69 5.38
CA LEU A 66 1.95 14.53 4.87
C LEU A 66 0.87 14.11 5.86
N ILE A 67 -0.38 14.10 5.43
CA ILE A 67 -1.45 13.49 6.21
C ILE A 67 -1.60 12.06 5.74
N HIS A 68 -1.47 11.11 6.65
CA HIS A 68 -1.63 9.71 6.32
C HIS A 68 -2.29 8.92 7.47
N THR A 69 -2.95 7.83 7.13
CA THR A 69 -3.43 6.84 8.09
C THR A 69 -3.55 5.48 7.43
N HIS A 70 -3.30 4.43 8.19
CA HIS A 70 -3.50 3.05 7.75
C HIS A 70 -4.95 2.63 7.96
N ASP A 71 -5.33 1.50 7.35
CA ASP A 71 -6.55 0.76 7.62
C ASP A 71 -7.83 1.58 7.38
N VAL A 72 -7.91 2.25 6.23
CA VAL A 72 -9.06 3.11 5.88
C VAL A 72 -10.39 2.35 5.99
N GLN A 73 -10.41 1.05 5.73
CA GLN A 73 -11.56 0.17 5.87
C GLN A 73 -12.06 0.01 7.33
N ALA A 74 -11.22 0.35 8.31
CA ALA A 74 -11.62 0.36 9.72
C ALA A 74 -12.33 1.67 10.13
N TYR A 75 -12.28 2.70 9.29
CA TYR A 75 -12.89 4.00 9.58
C TYR A 75 -14.27 4.18 8.93
N ASP A 76 -14.46 3.60 7.74
CA ASP A 76 -15.68 3.81 6.96
C ASP A 76 -15.96 2.62 6.03
N ALA A 77 -17.20 2.17 6.00
CA ALA A 77 -17.66 1.05 5.19
C ALA A 77 -17.51 1.27 3.68
N THR A 78 -17.40 2.51 3.21
CA THR A 78 -17.09 2.84 1.82
C THR A 78 -15.82 2.12 1.36
N TRP A 79 -14.79 2.08 2.19
CA TRP A 79 -13.53 1.42 1.87
C TRP A 79 -13.64 -0.10 1.84
N ALA A 80 -14.46 -0.70 2.72
CA ALA A 80 -14.73 -2.13 2.65
C ALA A 80 -15.42 -2.51 1.33
N ARG A 81 -16.40 -1.71 0.87
CA ARG A 81 -17.04 -1.89 -0.44
C ARG A 81 -16.07 -1.68 -1.61
N THR A 82 -15.21 -0.66 -1.51
CA THR A 82 -14.16 -0.40 -2.51
C THR A 82 -13.21 -1.57 -2.67
N LEU A 83 -12.78 -2.17 -1.55
CA LEU A 83 -11.85 -3.30 -1.54
C LEU A 83 -12.40 -4.54 -2.26
N VAL A 84 -13.72 -4.78 -2.19
CA VAL A 84 -14.37 -5.93 -2.85
C VAL A 84 -15.07 -5.57 -4.15
N HIS A 85 -14.85 -4.37 -4.69
CA HIS A 85 -15.46 -3.90 -5.94
C HIS A 85 -15.01 -4.77 -7.11
N ASP A 86 -15.95 -5.30 -7.90
CA ASP A 86 -15.70 -6.32 -8.94
C ASP A 86 -14.66 -5.91 -9.98
N ARG A 87 -14.76 -4.69 -10.54
CA ARG A 87 -13.80 -4.21 -11.55
C ARG A 87 -12.42 -3.97 -10.96
N PHE A 88 -12.36 -3.49 -9.71
CA PHE A 88 -11.11 -3.26 -9.02
C PHE A 88 -10.38 -4.56 -8.71
N THR A 89 -11.07 -5.52 -8.10
CA THR A 89 -10.49 -6.82 -7.77
C THR A 89 -10.14 -7.66 -9.01
N ALA A 90 -10.87 -7.49 -10.11
CA ALA A 90 -10.52 -8.10 -11.39
C ALA A 90 -9.20 -7.51 -11.95
N ALA A 91 -9.01 -6.18 -11.88
CA ALA A 91 -7.75 -5.56 -12.30
C ALA A 91 -6.57 -5.99 -11.42
N LEU A 92 -6.76 -6.14 -10.10
CA LEU A 92 -5.76 -6.70 -9.19
C LEU A 92 -5.39 -8.15 -9.56
N ALA A 93 -6.39 -8.99 -9.86
CA ALA A 93 -6.18 -10.38 -10.30
C ALA A 93 -5.40 -10.46 -11.62
N ASP A 94 -5.69 -9.55 -12.57
CA ASP A 94 -4.97 -9.44 -13.85
C ASP A 94 -3.49 -9.11 -13.63
N CYS A 95 -3.15 -8.24 -12.66
CA CYS A 95 -1.78 -7.91 -12.30
C CYS A 95 -1.07 -9.08 -11.58
N LEU A 96 -1.76 -9.75 -10.65
CA LEU A 96 -1.21 -10.90 -9.91
C LEU A 96 -1.02 -12.13 -10.81
N GLY A 97 -1.72 -12.19 -11.95
CA GLY A 97 -1.69 -13.34 -12.84
C GLY A 97 -2.45 -14.57 -12.31
N GLY A 98 -3.40 -14.36 -11.38
CA GLY A 98 -4.18 -15.42 -10.76
C GLY A 98 -5.50 -14.92 -10.16
N PRO A 99 -6.46 -15.81 -9.88
CA PRO A 99 -7.80 -15.43 -9.47
C PRO A 99 -7.90 -14.97 -8.02
N ASN A 100 -6.90 -15.24 -7.20
CA ASN A 100 -6.95 -15.04 -5.76
C ASN A 100 -6.23 -13.75 -5.36
N VAL A 101 -6.96 -12.86 -4.70
CA VAL A 101 -6.45 -11.56 -4.26
C VAL A 101 -6.67 -11.46 -2.76
N GLN A 102 -5.60 -11.33 -2.00
CA GLN A 102 -5.62 -11.19 -0.55
C GLN A 102 -5.12 -9.81 -0.12
N LEU A 103 -5.86 -9.17 0.78
CA LEU A 103 -5.47 -7.87 1.34
C LEU A 103 -4.21 -8.00 2.21
N HIS A 104 -3.26 -7.08 2.02
CA HIS A 104 -2.19 -6.85 2.98
C HIS A 104 -2.52 -5.66 3.87
N HIS A 105 -2.68 -4.46 3.30
CA HIS A 105 -3.10 -3.28 4.04
C HIS A 105 -3.63 -2.18 3.11
N THR A 106 -4.21 -1.16 3.70
CA THR A 106 -4.56 0.09 3.02
C THR A 106 -3.89 1.27 3.70
N LYS A 107 -3.66 2.34 2.95
CA LYS A 107 -3.13 3.58 3.50
C LYS A 107 -3.62 4.80 2.70
N LEU A 108 -4.17 5.77 3.41
CA LEU A 108 -4.55 7.06 2.88
C LEU A 108 -3.33 7.98 2.88
N PHE A 109 -3.17 8.76 1.79
CA PHE A 109 -2.16 9.80 1.68
C PHE A 109 -2.78 11.10 1.16
N GLN A 110 -2.60 12.18 1.90
CA GLN A 110 -2.88 13.52 1.43
C GLN A 110 -1.60 14.34 1.44
N LYS A 111 -1.24 14.85 0.27
CA LYS A 111 -0.20 15.87 0.13
C LYS A 111 -0.86 17.24 0.06
N PRO A 112 -0.70 18.08 1.08
CA PRO A 112 -1.24 19.45 1.05
C PRO A 112 -0.57 20.28 -0.04
N PRO A 113 -1.15 21.45 -0.39
CA PRO A 113 -0.54 22.39 -1.32
C PRO A 113 0.84 22.86 -0.87
N GLU A 114 1.68 23.27 -1.82
CA GLU A 114 2.95 23.98 -1.66
C GLU A 114 4.08 23.19 -0.99
N ASN A 115 3.79 22.39 0.04
CA ASN A 115 4.79 21.67 0.84
C ASN A 115 4.45 20.19 1.09
N GLY A 116 3.54 19.61 0.30
CA GLY A 116 3.21 18.19 0.42
C GLY A 116 4.43 17.29 0.21
N ALA A 117 4.72 16.42 1.18
CA ALA A 117 5.99 15.71 1.30
C ALA A 117 6.38 14.88 0.07
N ALA A 118 7.65 14.94 -0.28
CA ALA A 118 8.27 14.01 -1.21
C ALA A 118 8.46 12.63 -0.57
N PHE A 119 8.52 11.59 -1.41
CA PHE A 119 8.94 10.24 -1.03
C PHE A 119 10.20 9.90 -1.82
N PRO A 120 11.30 9.51 -1.15
CA PRO A 120 12.51 9.07 -1.83
C PRO A 120 12.23 7.84 -2.69
N MET A 121 13.09 7.56 -3.67
CA MET A 121 13.00 6.33 -4.43
C MET A 121 13.29 5.14 -3.55
N HIS A 122 12.36 4.19 -3.50
CA HIS A 122 12.40 2.99 -2.66
C HIS A 122 11.69 1.83 -3.33
N GLN A 123 11.83 0.66 -2.75
CA GLN A 123 10.99 -0.51 -2.99
C GLN A 123 10.13 -0.73 -1.75
N ASP A 124 8.92 -1.23 -1.92
CA ASP A 124 8.07 -1.59 -0.78
C ASP A 124 8.51 -2.90 -0.11
N ALA A 125 9.17 -3.77 -0.85
CA ALA A 125 9.53 -5.11 -0.41
C ALA A 125 10.34 -5.18 0.91
N PRO A 126 11.28 -4.29 1.21
CA PRO A 126 12.01 -4.31 2.49
C PRO A 126 11.12 -4.13 3.72
N TYR A 127 10.01 -3.39 3.60
CA TYR A 127 9.09 -3.17 4.73
C TYR A 127 8.32 -4.41 5.14
N PHE A 128 7.97 -5.26 4.16
CA PHE A 128 7.15 -6.46 4.35
C PHE A 128 7.57 -7.57 3.37
N PRO A 129 8.75 -8.17 3.57
CA PRO A 129 9.28 -9.15 2.63
C PRO A 129 8.44 -10.43 2.61
N HIS A 130 8.22 -10.94 1.39
CA HIS A 130 7.46 -12.16 1.12
C HIS A 130 8.27 -13.13 0.26
N GLN A 131 7.95 -14.43 0.37
CA GLN A 131 8.73 -15.51 -0.25
C GLN A 131 8.69 -15.52 -1.79
N ARG A 132 7.55 -15.18 -2.38
CA ARG A 132 7.29 -15.28 -3.83
C ARG A 132 7.26 -13.94 -4.55
N HIS A 133 7.40 -12.85 -3.82
CA HIS A 133 7.40 -11.50 -4.37
C HIS A 133 6.16 -11.16 -5.23
N THR A 134 4.99 -11.70 -4.90
CA THR A 134 3.76 -11.44 -5.63
C THR A 134 3.08 -10.14 -5.23
N MET A 135 3.51 -9.53 -4.11
CA MET A 135 2.86 -8.34 -3.60
C MET A 135 2.90 -7.18 -4.58
N MET A 136 1.83 -6.44 -4.62
CA MET A 136 1.67 -5.26 -5.45
C MET A 136 0.87 -4.18 -4.75
N ALA A 137 1.07 -2.95 -5.20
CA ALA A 137 0.32 -1.77 -4.79
C ALA A 137 -0.65 -1.33 -5.86
N ALA A 138 -1.82 -0.83 -5.45
CA ALA A 138 -2.76 -0.09 -6.27
C ALA A 138 -3.00 1.27 -5.62
N ILE A 139 -2.68 2.36 -6.32
CA ILE A 139 -2.93 3.72 -5.85
C ILE A 139 -4.15 4.27 -6.56
N ILE A 140 -5.24 4.42 -5.83
CA ILE A 140 -6.49 5.04 -6.30
C ILE A 140 -6.34 6.56 -6.17
N HIS A 141 -6.50 7.28 -7.28
CA HIS A 141 -6.42 8.73 -7.32
C HIS A 141 -7.81 9.35 -7.12
N LEU A 142 -8.00 10.08 -6.03
CA LEU A 142 -9.25 10.81 -5.74
C LEU A 142 -9.22 12.26 -6.26
N THR A 143 -8.03 12.73 -6.62
CA THR A 143 -7.80 13.99 -7.35
C THR A 143 -6.87 13.72 -8.53
N ASP A 144 -6.79 14.65 -9.46
CA ASP A 144 -5.70 14.63 -10.42
C ASP A 144 -4.36 14.69 -9.69
N ALA A 145 -3.32 14.14 -10.31
CA ALA A 145 -1.95 14.15 -9.82
C ALA A 145 -0.99 14.34 -11.01
N ASP A 146 -0.55 15.55 -11.24
CA ASP A 146 0.49 15.88 -12.22
C ASP A 146 1.87 16.01 -11.56
N ALA A 147 2.88 16.38 -12.36
CA ALA A 147 4.24 16.51 -11.88
C ALA A 147 4.38 17.59 -10.79
N ASP A 148 3.66 18.72 -10.91
CA ASP A 148 3.68 19.80 -9.93
C ASP A 148 3.00 19.40 -8.62
N MET A 149 2.02 18.51 -8.68
CA MET A 149 1.39 17.89 -7.50
C MET A 149 2.26 16.78 -6.89
N GLY A 150 3.43 16.51 -7.44
CA GLY A 150 4.30 15.43 -7.00
C GLY A 150 3.64 14.07 -7.23
N CYS A 151 3.23 13.77 -8.47
CA CYS A 151 2.72 12.44 -8.85
C CYS A 151 3.75 11.34 -8.54
N VAL A 152 3.31 10.10 -8.55
CA VAL A 152 4.22 8.96 -8.41
C VAL A 152 5.16 8.92 -9.62
N CYS A 153 6.42 8.62 -9.35
CA CYS A 153 7.44 8.36 -10.36
C CYS A 153 7.96 6.94 -10.18
N VAL A 154 8.28 6.26 -11.27
CA VAL A 154 8.75 4.87 -11.26
C VAL A 154 9.99 4.71 -12.13
N TYR A 155 10.78 3.69 -11.87
CA TYR A 155 11.79 3.19 -12.81
C TYR A 155 11.25 1.96 -13.52
N PRO A 156 10.82 2.08 -14.79
CA PRO A 156 10.26 0.97 -15.55
C PRO A 156 11.19 -0.23 -15.60
N GLY A 157 10.68 -1.44 -15.37
CA GLY A 157 11.46 -2.67 -15.41
C GLY A 157 12.32 -2.94 -14.17
N SER A 158 12.42 -2.01 -13.21
CA SER A 158 13.27 -2.17 -12.02
C SER A 158 12.85 -3.33 -11.10
N HIS A 159 11.60 -3.76 -11.13
CA HIS A 159 11.14 -4.95 -10.39
C HIS A 159 11.88 -6.24 -10.79
N LYS A 160 12.43 -6.31 -12.00
CA LYS A 160 13.21 -7.45 -12.50
C LYS A 160 14.61 -7.54 -11.90
N LEU A 161 15.06 -6.48 -11.22
CA LEU A 161 16.36 -6.44 -10.55
C LEU A 161 16.34 -7.13 -9.17
N GLY A 162 15.16 -7.57 -8.70
CA GLY A 162 15.00 -8.13 -7.36
C GLY A 162 15.13 -7.07 -6.27
N LEU A 163 15.50 -7.48 -5.07
CA LEU A 163 15.74 -6.57 -3.94
C LEU A 163 17.04 -5.79 -4.17
N LEU A 164 16.95 -4.49 -4.03
CA LEU A 164 18.08 -3.57 -4.15
C LEU A 164 18.58 -3.15 -2.76
N PRO A 165 19.89 -2.86 -2.61
CA PRO A 165 20.43 -2.39 -1.33
C PRO A 165 19.88 -1.00 -1.01
N GLU A 166 19.52 -0.78 0.26
CA GLU A 166 19.16 0.52 0.79
C GLU A 166 20.38 1.45 0.84
N ALA A 167 20.16 2.77 0.88
CA ALA A 167 21.23 3.76 0.92
C ALA A 167 22.11 3.62 2.17
N ASP A 168 21.46 3.32 3.29
CA ASP A 168 22.12 2.95 4.55
C ASP A 168 21.23 1.97 5.34
N ALA A 169 21.76 1.39 6.38
CA ALA A 169 21.00 0.49 7.25
C ALA A 169 19.84 1.25 7.91
N HIS A 170 18.61 0.88 7.60
CA HIS A 170 17.36 1.44 8.13
C HIS A 170 16.85 2.72 7.45
N SER A 171 17.44 3.16 6.34
CA SER A 171 16.94 4.32 5.60
C SER A 171 15.62 4.05 4.89
N HIS A 172 15.39 2.80 4.49
CA HIS A 172 14.24 2.36 3.68
C HIS A 172 14.09 3.14 2.35
N TYR A 173 15.19 3.71 1.84
CA TYR A 173 15.26 4.30 0.51
C TYR A 173 16.59 3.92 -0.16
N LEU A 174 16.61 4.04 -1.48
CA LEU A 174 17.75 3.69 -2.30
C LEU A 174 18.72 4.85 -2.44
N ASP A 175 19.96 4.56 -2.83
CA ASP A 175 20.96 5.59 -3.14
C ASP A 175 20.41 6.64 -4.10
N THR A 176 20.28 7.87 -3.63
CA THR A 176 19.66 8.99 -4.35
C THR A 176 20.49 9.50 -5.53
N ALA A 177 21.79 9.21 -5.56
CA ALA A 177 22.65 9.52 -6.70
C ALA A 177 22.34 8.61 -7.90
N ARG A 178 22.03 7.35 -7.63
CA ARG A 178 21.66 6.36 -8.65
C ARG A 178 20.17 6.40 -8.99
N TRP A 179 19.30 6.56 -7.97
CA TRP A 179 17.86 6.49 -8.08
C TRP A 179 17.25 7.84 -7.71
N SER A 180 17.26 8.79 -8.64
CA SER A 180 16.71 10.13 -8.43
C SER A 180 15.27 10.22 -8.93
N ILE A 181 14.47 11.12 -8.34
CA ILE A 181 13.11 11.42 -8.85
C ILE A 181 13.21 12.02 -10.27
N ALA A 182 14.23 12.84 -10.53
CA ALA A 182 14.41 13.47 -11.84
C ALA A 182 14.74 12.47 -12.97
N GLY A 183 15.38 11.34 -12.64
CA GLY A 183 15.69 10.28 -13.61
C GLY A 183 14.57 9.26 -13.82
N ALA A 184 13.51 9.34 -13.01
CA ALA A 184 12.39 8.41 -13.06
C ALA A 184 11.30 8.85 -14.05
N THR A 185 10.51 7.90 -14.50
CA THR A 185 9.31 8.16 -15.32
C THR A 185 8.18 8.65 -14.44
N ALA A 186 7.69 9.85 -14.66
CA ALA A 186 6.50 10.37 -13.99
C ALA A 186 5.26 9.62 -14.46
N CYS A 187 4.35 9.33 -13.51
CA CYS A 187 3.06 8.69 -13.74
C CYS A 187 1.93 9.67 -13.40
N PRO A 188 1.71 10.72 -14.22
CA PRO A 188 0.56 11.59 -14.00
C PRO A 188 -0.72 10.79 -14.13
N ALA A 189 -1.69 11.09 -13.25
CA ALA A 189 -2.97 10.40 -13.23
C ALA A 189 -4.11 11.40 -13.09
N ARG A 190 -5.25 11.06 -13.67
CA ARG A 190 -6.50 11.79 -13.49
C ARG A 190 -7.28 11.18 -12.33
N ARG A 191 -8.18 11.95 -11.75
CA ARG A 191 -9.14 11.46 -10.77
C ARG A 191 -9.86 10.21 -11.28
N GLY A 192 -9.85 9.14 -10.49
CA GLY A 192 -10.44 7.84 -10.80
C GLY A 192 -9.51 6.86 -11.51
N GLU A 193 -8.34 7.29 -11.95
CA GLU A 193 -7.33 6.36 -12.43
C GLU A 193 -6.63 5.67 -11.26
N VAL A 194 -6.24 4.42 -11.48
CA VAL A 194 -5.51 3.59 -10.51
C VAL A 194 -4.16 3.22 -11.09
N LEU A 195 -3.11 3.56 -10.36
CA LEU A 195 -1.75 3.15 -10.68
C LEU A 195 -1.44 1.83 -9.95
N PHE A 196 -1.21 0.77 -10.71
CA PHE A 196 -0.79 -0.54 -10.21
C PHE A 196 0.72 -0.68 -10.39
N PHE A 197 1.43 -1.16 -9.36
CA PHE A 197 2.86 -1.49 -9.50
C PHE A 197 3.27 -2.64 -8.59
N ASN A 198 4.27 -3.41 -9.05
CA ASN A 198 4.88 -4.48 -8.27
C ASN A 198 5.68 -3.87 -7.10
N TYR A 199 5.65 -4.49 -5.94
CA TYR A 199 6.31 -3.96 -4.73
C TYR A 199 7.85 -3.93 -4.81
N LEU A 200 8.44 -4.60 -5.84
CA LEU A 200 9.86 -4.48 -6.20
C LEU A 200 10.12 -3.34 -7.20
N THR A 201 9.10 -2.70 -7.75
CA THR A 201 9.28 -1.53 -8.64
C THR A 201 9.85 -0.38 -7.83
N VAL A 202 10.99 0.16 -8.26
CA VAL A 202 11.55 1.36 -7.66
C VAL A 202 10.63 2.54 -7.96
N HIS A 203 10.12 3.17 -6.91
CA HIS A 203 9.17 4.26 -7.02
C HIS A 203 9.37 5.32 -5.93
N GLY A 204 8.83 6.48 -6.18
CA GLY A 204 8.87 7.61 -5.25
C GLY A 204 7.95 8.73 -5.74
N SER A 205 8.06 9.91 -5.17
CA SER A 205 7.28 11.06 -5.66
C SER A 205 7.88 12.39 -5.20
N GLY A 206 7.78 13.42 -6.04
CA GLY A 206 8.23 14.76 -5.71
C GLY A 206 7.38 15.47 -4.65
N ILE A 207 7.79 16.67 -4.29
CA ILE A 207 7.00 17.58 -3.45
C ILE A 207 5.76 18.03 -4.25
N ASN A 208 4.63 18.19 -3.57
CA ASN A 208 3.50 18.94 -4.13
C ASN A 208 3.81 20.44 -4.02
N ARG A 209 4.16 21.06 -5.14
CA ARG A 209 4.43 22.51 -5.24
C ARG A 209 3.22 23.29 -5.75
N SER A 210 2.16 22.59 -6.13
CA SER A 210 0.95 23.21 -6.67
C SER A 210 0.08 23.82 -5.55
N ALA A 211 -0.85 24.67 -5.94
CA ALA A 211 -1.91 25.19 -5.03
C ALA A 211 -3.03 24.16 -4.76
N ARG A 212 -2.91 22.92 -5.24
CA ARG A 212 -3.94 21.87 -5.14
C ARG A 212 -3.53 20.76 -4.18
N THR A 213 -4.50 20.18 -3.49
CA THR A 213 -4.29 19.01 -2.64
C THR A 213 -4.29 17.74 -3.48
N ARG A 214 -3.31 16.84 -3.28
CA ARG A 214 -3.30 15.49 -3.86
C ARG A 214 -3.83 14.48 -2.86
N LYS A 215 -4.90 13.76 -3.22
CA LYS A 215 -5.55 12.73 -2.40
C LYS A 215 -5.42 11.38 -3.07
N THR A 216 -4.84 10.41 -2.39
CA THR A 216 -4.67 9.04 -2.90
C THR A 216 -4.89 8.00 -1.81
N VAL A 217 -5.38 6.82 -2.19
CA VAL A 217 -5.46 5.67 -1.29
C VAL A 217 -4.68 4.52 -1.90
N LEU A 218 -3.72 4.03 -1.15
CA LEU A 218 -2.93 2.83 -1.43
C LEU A 218 -3.70 1.61 -0.94
N VAL A 219 -3.78 0.59 -1.78
CA VAL A 219 -4.23 -0.76 -1.44
C VAL A 219 -3.10 -1.72 -1.80
N GLN A 220 -2.54 -2.38 -0.81
CA GLN A 220 -1.52 -3.43 -1.01
C GLN A 220 -2.18 -4.81 -0.92
N VAL A 221 -1.90 -5.64 -1.94
CA VAL A 221 -2.46 -7.00 -2.04
C VAL A 221 -1.39 -8.00 -2.46
N ARG A 222 -1.69 -9.27 -2.26
CA ARG A 222 -0.81 -10.39 -2.63
C ARG A 222 -1.59 -11.63 -3.05
N ASP A 223 -0.91 -12.61 -3.64
CA ASP A 223 -1.39 -13.99 -3.72
C ASP A 223 -1.43 -14.59 -2.30
N PRO A 224 -2.52 -15.26 -1.86
CA PRO A 224 -2.59 -15.86 -0.53
C PRO A 224 -1.52 -16.93 -0.26
N LEU A 225 -0.95 -17.55 -1.30
CA LEU A 225 0.16 -18.52 -1.17
C LEU A 225 1.52 -17.87 -0.96
N ASP A 226 1.62 -16.55 -1.08
CA ASP A 226 2.86 -15.81 -0.84
C ASP A 226 3.02 -15.51 0.65
N LYS A 227 3.82 -16.30 1.34
CA LYS A 227 4.00 -16.22 2.79
C LYS A 227 4.93 -15.08 3.18
N PRO A 228 4.60 -14.31 4.24
CA PRO A 228 5.51 -13.32 4.79
C PRO A 228 6.76 -13.97 5.37
N LEU A 229 7.91 -13.32 5.21
CA LEU A 229 9.17 -13.75 5.81
C LEU A 229 9.34 -13.23 7.25
N ASN A 230 8.58 -12.20 7.62
CA ASN A 230 8.48 -11.69 8.98
C ASN A 230 7.05 -11.21 9.26
N GLN A 231 6.78 -10.77 10.49
CA GLN A 231 5.47 -10.26 10.90
C GLN A 231 5.55 -8.81 11.42
N ASN A 232 6.50 -8.04 10.92
CA ASN A 232 6.76 -6.69 11.39
C ASN A 232 5.64 -5.70 11.03
N HIS A 233 4.96 -5.95 9.92
CA HIS A 233 3.85 -5.11 9.48
C HIS A 233 2.52 -5.86 9.66
N ARG A 234 1.73 -5.44 10.62
CA ARG A 234 0.38 -5.96 10.87
C ARG A 234 -0.66 -4.87 10.62
N SER A 235 -1.74 -5.23 9.97
CA SER A 235 -2.82 -4.34 9.58
C SER A 235 -4.17 -4.97 9.92
N HIS A 236 -5.17 -4.16 10.24
CA HIS A 236 -6.55 -4.62 10.43
C HIS A 236 -7.08 -5.23 9.13
N ALA A 237 -7.74 -6.38 9.23
CA ALA A 237 -8.22 -7.15 8.09
C ALA A 237 -7.12 -7.68 7.14
N GLN A 238 -5.84 -7.66 7.55
CA GLN A 238 -4.78 -8.34 6.79
C GLN A 238 -5.11 -9.82 6.65
N GLY A 239 -4.98 -10.34 5.42
CA GLY A 239 -5.38 -11.72 5.10
C GLY A 239 -6.82 -11.86 4.62
N MET A 240 -7.65 -10.79 4.66
CA MET A 240 -8.98 -10.80 4.07
C MET A 240 -8.89 -11.08 2.57
N MET A 241 -9.70 -12.03 2.08
CA MET A 241 -9.84 -12.30 0.65
C MET A 241 -10.72 -11.23 0.01
N LEU A 242 -10.18 -10.57 -1.00
CA LEU A 242 -10.89 -9.58 -1.80
C LEU A 242 -11.52 -10.21 -3.04
N ARG A 243 -10.89 -11.29 -3.54
CA ARG A 243 -11.36 -12.07 -4.69
C ARG A 243 -10.86 -13.50 -4.59
N GLY A 244 -11.65 -14.45 -5.08
CA GLY A 244 -11.29 -15.87 -5.09
C GLY A 244 -11.32 -16.51 -3.71
N ILE A 245 -10.45 -17.47 -3.48
CA ILE A 245 -10.38 -18.26 -2.25
C ILE A 245 -8.97 -18.25 -1.68
N ASN A 246 -8.85 -18.51 -0.38
CA ASN A 246 -7.56 -18.78 0.24
C ASN A 246 -7.30 -20.30 0.25
N PRO A 247 -6.42 -20.85 -0.60
CA PRO A 247 -6.17 -22.29 -0.67
C PRO A 247 -5.60 -22.88 0.65
N LEU A 248 -4.93 -22.07 1.45
CA LEU A 248 -4.38 -22.50 2.74
C LEU A 248 -5.49 -22.73 3.78
N SER A 249 -6.53 -21.90 3.79
CA SER A 249 -7.66 -22.09 4.70
C SER A 249 -8.48 -23.34 4.39
N LEU A 250 -8.59 -23.68 3.09
CA LEU A 250 -9.27 -24.93 2.70
C LEU A 250 -8.53 -26.18 3.19
N GLY A 251 -7.20 -26.18 3.13
CA GLY A 251 -6.37 -27.28 3.63
C GLY A 251 -6.48 -27.46 5.16
N GLN A 252 -6.52 -26.38 5.89
CA GLN A 252 -6.71 -26.41 7.35
C GLN A 252 -8.11 -26.89 7.72
N ALA A 253 -9.16 -26.41 7.04
CA ALA A 253 -10.54 -26.85 7.29
C ALA A 253 -10.74 -28.36 7.02
N THR A 254 -10.04 -28.93 6.04
CA THR A 254 -10.14 -30.37 5.72
C THR A 254 -9.26 -31.24 6.61
N ALA A 255 -8.15 -30.73 7.15
CA ALA A 255 -7.22 -31.48 8.01
C ALA A 255 -7.69 -31.54 9.47
N GLU A 256 -8.37 -30.54 9.97
CA GLU A 256 -8.71 -30.42 11.39
C GLU A 256 -10.18 -30.69 11.71
N GLY A 257 -11.06 -30.82 10.70
CA GLY A 257 -12.49 -31.11 10.90
C GLY A 257 -13.26 -30.11 11.78
N THR A 258 -12.57 -29.11 12.31
CA THR A 258 -13.09 -28.03 13.12
C THR A 258 -12.35 -26.73 12.81
N LEU A 259 -13.09 -25.67 12.58
CA LEU A 259 -12.55 -24.32 12.77
C LEU A 259 -12.19 -24.23 14.27
N GLY A 260 -10.90 -24.33 14.57
CA GLY A 260 -10.45 -24.24 15.94
C GLY A 260 -10.98 -22.97 16.58
N SER A 261 -11.89 -23.12 17.52
CA SER A 261 -12.17 -22.09 18.51
C SER A 261 -10.88 -21.94 19.31
N GLY A 262 -10.05 -20.96 18.94
CA GLY A 262 -8.83 -20.63 19.68
C GLY A 262 -9.18 -20.01 21.04
N VAL A 263 -9.72 -20.85 21.93
CA VAL A 263 -9.65 -20.59 23.35
C VAL A 263 -8.39 -21.30 23.81
N ALA A 264 -7.32 -20.54 24.01
CA ALA A 264 -6.17 -21.04 24.72
C ALA A 264 -6.66 -21.47 26.11
N GLU A 265 -6.65 -22.79 26.39
CA GLU A 265 -6.77 -23.27 27.75
C GLU A 265 -5.65 -22.67 28.58
N ALA A 266 -6.01 -21.88 29.58
CA ALA A 266 -5.06 -21.39 30.57
C ALA A 266 -4.44 -22.61 31.24
N ALA A 267 -3.10 -22.69 31.22
CA ALA A 267 -2.38 -23.70 31.98
C ALA A 267 -2.80 -23.63 33.50
N PRO A 268 -3.01 -24.76 34.19
CA PRO A 268 -3.36 -24.74 35.59
C PRO A 268 -2.21 -24.10 36.40
N GLU A 269 -2.56 -23.13 37.23
CA GLU A 269 -1.66 -22.57 38.22
C GLU A 269 -1.22 -23.70 39.18
N THR A 270 0.08 -23.99 39.20
CA THR A 270 0.65 -24.88 40.21
C THR A 270 0.75 -24.08 41.50
N GLU A 271 -0.15 -24.40 42.43
CA GLU A 271 -0.04 -23.96 43.83
C GLU A 271 1.32 -24.41 44.40
N GLY A 272 2.16 -23.44 44.69
CA GLY A 272 3.43 -23.63 45.41
C GLY A 272 3.13 -23.93 46.86
N VAL A 273 3.35 -25.18 47.25
CA VAL A 273 3.34 -25.59 48.68
C VAL A 273 4.56 -24.91 49.37
N ALA A 274 4.27 -24.00 50.30
CA ALA A 274 5.25 -23.45 51.21
C ALA A 274 5.65 -24.52 52.24
N GLY A 275 6.86 -25.07 52.11
CA GLY A 275 7.50 -25.90 53.12
C GLY A 275 8.19 -25.03 54.18
N LYS A 276 7.78 -25.19 55.43
CA LYS A 276 8.46 -24.68 56.62
C LYS A 276 9.78 -25.45 56.86
N ALA A 277 10.84 -24.79 57.10
CA ALA A 277 11.84 -25.01 58.17
C ALA A 277 12.88 -23.86 58.14
#